data_3ef8cf0829548068e6c4124bb0737d92
#
_entry.id   3ef8cf0829548068e6c4124bb0737d92
#
_cell.length_a   1.000
_cell.length_b   1.000
_cell.length_c   1.000
_cell.angle_alpha   90.00
_cell.angle_beta   90.00
_cell.angle_gamma   90.00
#
_symmetry.space_group_name_H-M   'P 1'
#
loop_
_entity.id
_entity.type
_entity.pdbx_description
1 polymer ?
#
loop_
_entity_poly.entity_id
_entity_poly.type
_entity_poly.pdbx_seq_one_letter_code
_entity_poly.pdbx_strand_id
1 'polypeptide(L)'
;MASFLRRTELHVDAGHAFCFRDNNSKRSEDRRSNGGRTAALCLTVNNQETASPDDQMPSWREVFLYFLLLGFVNIGGPVAQITMMFNHMVEKRRWLSKDRFIKIMAFCHVLPGPEALQLAIYVGYLKRRLWGGVLAGVTFIVPGAIVMIVLSWLYVRYGKLHQVTDALYVLKPAVLGIIAAGIIKLGRASIRNVFLAVLLVAAFVGMRFAGINFLLILLLAGILNLIVERGSAVLKRNASTLPLMLVGTGALIPFSDSRLFQIAWLFFKTGLLSFGGAYASLIFVQRGAVAQYHWLSDGQLLDGVALSVATPGPFMLFTTFVGYVTGGILGAALATFFVFLPSFVFVLAGAHYVEKVRENHALQAFLAGVSAAVVGVIAVVSLDLIPGALSDWITFAISVAAFLLIAFLKRDVALVAVGAMVAGIIYASVRAFA
;
A
#
# COMPACT_ATOMS: atom_id res chain seq x y z
N MET A 1 -15.72 0.12 -21.26
CA MET A 1 -16.23 0.35 -19.91
C MET A 1 -16.86 1.75 -19.77
N ALA A 2 -17.17 2.40 -20.88
CA ALA A 2 -17.76 3.75 -20.94
C ALA A 2 -19.22 3.76 -21.43
N SER A 3 -19.87 2.61 -21.63
CA SER A 3 -21.23 2.49 -22.16
C SER A 3 -22.28 1.97 -21.16
N PHE A 4 -21.90 1.79 -19.87
CA PHE A 4 -22.82 1.24 -18.86
C PHE A 4 -23.31 2.30 -17.82
N LEU A 5 -22.92 3.56 -17.95
CA LEU A 5 -23.26 4.64 -16.98
C LEU A 5 -24.25 5.69 -17.51
N ARG A 6 -25.03 5.36 -18.55
CA ARG A 6 -26.05 6.26 -19.06
C ARG A 6 -27.43 5.60 -19.07
N ARG A 7 -27.97 5.24 -17.95
CA ARG A 7 -29.44 5.02 -17.75
C ARG A 7 -29.69 4.66 -16.31
N THR A 8 -29.83 5.64 -15.45
CA THR A 8 -30.78 5.67 -14.31
C THR A 8 -30.56 6.98 -13.55
N GLU A 9 -31.25 8.01 -13.99
CA GLU A 9 -31.57 9.13 -13.11
C GLU A 9 -32.70 8.65 -12.21
N LEU A 10 -32.44 8.45 -10.94
CA LEU A 10 -33.45 8.24 -9.91
C LEU A 10 -33.49 9.49 -9.06
N HIS A 11 -34.55 10.28 -9.28
CA HIS A 11 -34.98 11.32 -8.35
C HIS A 11 -35.34 10.64 -7.02
N VAL A 12 -34.70 11.10 -5.95
CA VAL A 12 -35.09 10.78 -4.58
C VAL A 12 -35.83 11.97 -4.03
N ASP A 13 -37.14 11.86 -3.94
CA ASP A 13 -37.96 12.73 -3.10
C ASP A 13 -38.40 11.97 -1.85
N ALA A 14 -38.38 12.73 -0.74
CA ALA A 14 -38.62 12.23 0.59
C ALA A 14 -40.09 11.90 0.82
N GLY A 15 -40.33 10.70 1.35
CA GLY A 15 -41.45 10.40 2.23
C GLY A 15 -42.85 10.51 1.65
N HIS A 16 -43.30 9.48 0.86
CA HIS A 16 -44.73 9.12 0.78
C HIS A 16 -44.87 7.69 0.31
N ALA A 17 -45.83 7.00 0.95
CA ALA A 17 -46.22 5.63 0.67
C ALA A 17 -46.64 5.45 -0.79
N PHE A 18 -46.01 4.52 -1.52
CA PHE A 18 -46.43 4.16 -2.88
C PHE A 18 -47.65 3.28 -2.82
N CYS A 19 -48.83 3.86 -3.21
CA CYS A 19 -49.99 3.11 -3.64
C CYS A 19 -49.88 2.87 -5.16
N PHE A 20 -49.68 1.64 -5.57
CA PHE A 20 -49.83 1.26 -6.97
C PHE A 20 -51.28 1.33 -7.38
N ARG A 21 -51.64 2.28 -8.23
CA ARG A 21 -52.93 2.34 -8.89
C ARG A 21 -52.78 1.74 -10.29
N ASP A 22 -53.33 0.54 -10.44
CA ASP A 22 -53.38 -0.12 -11.75
C ASP A 22 -54.39 0.59 -12.64
N ASN A 23 -53.92 1.17 -13.74
CA ASN A 23 -54.71 1.98 -14.67
C ASN A 23 -54.95 1.21 -15.98
N ASN A 24 -55.55 0.02 -15.89
CA ASN A 24 -55.97 -0.71 -17.09
C ASN A 24 -57.33 -1.42 -16.91
N SER A 25 -58.43 -0.64 -16.91
CA SER A 25 -59.73 -1.18 -17.26
C SER A 25 -60.64 -0.06 -17.79
N LYS A 26 -60.58 0.17 -19.09
CA LYS A 26 -61.73 0.68 -19.83
C LYS A 26 -62.51 -0.49 -20.38
N ARG A 27 -63.80 -0.55 -19.99
CA ARG A 27 -64.97 -1.25 -20.51
C ARG A 27 -65.55 -2.31 -19.55
N SER A 28 -66.59 -1.94 -18.90
CA SER A 28 -68.00 -2.37 -19.18
C SER A 28 -68.86 -2.02 -17.97
N GLU A 29 -69.92 -1.26 -18.23
CA GLU A 29 -71.06 -1.02 -17.38
C GLU A 29 -71.74 -2.37 -17.06
N ASP A 30 -72.14 -2.64 -15.85
CA ASP A 30 -73.51 -2.78 -15.38
C ASP A 30 -73.66 -3.58 -14.10
N ARG A 31 -74.53 -3.05 -13.23
CA ARG A 31 -75.41 -3.78 -12.21
C ARG A 31 -74.90 -4.23 -10.87
N ARG A 32 -75.42 -3.47 -9.91
CA ARG A 32 -76.08 -3.94 -8.64
C ARG A 32 -75.32 -4.58 -7.52
N SER A 33 -75.40 -3.79 -6.43
CA SER A 33 -75.62 -4.21 -5.06
C SER A 33 -75.01 -5.53 -4.56
N ASN A 34 -74.04 -5.44 -3.71
CA ASN A 34 -74.19 -6.01 -2.34
C ASN A 34 -72.91 -5.71 -1.51
N GLY A 35 -73.14 -5.37 -0.25
CA GLY A 35 -72.09 -5.12 0.69
C GLY A 35 -71.16 -6.34 0.89
N GLY A 36 -69.88 -6.12 0.69
CA GLY A 36 -68.84 -7.11 0.98
C GLY A 36 -67.62 -6.39 1.47
N ARG A 37 -67.29 -6.62 2.71
CA ARG A 37 -66.09 -6.17 3.38
C ARG A 37 -64.86 -6.50 2.52
N THR A 38 -64.27 -5.53 1.87
CA THR A 38 -62.94 -5.65 1.30
C THR A 38 -61.96 -5.70 2.46
N ALA A 39 -61.54 -6.93 2.82
CA ALA A 39 -60.38 -7.13 3.67
C ALA A 39 -59.18 -6.60 2.91
N ALA A 40 -58.70 -5.43 3.28
CA ALA A 40 -57.40 -4.93 2.87
C ALA A 40 -56.35 -5.89 3.43
N LEU A 41 -55.80 -6.72 2.55
CA LEU A 41 -54.63 -7.53 2.85
C LEU A 41 -53.45 -6.54 3.01
N CYS A 42 -53.32 -5.96 4.19
CA CYS A 42 -52.08 -5.31 4.59
C CYS A 42 -51.02 -6.41 4.68
N LEU A 43 -50.25 -6.60 3.59
CA LEU A 43 -48.97 -7.26 3.68
C LEU A 43 -48.14 -6.35 4.60
N THR A 44 -48.07 -6.70 5.87
CA THR A 44 -47.03 -6.25 6.77
C THR A 44 -45.71 -6.71 6.13
N VAL A 45 -45.15 -5.84 5.30
CA VAL A 45 -43.69 -5.92 4.97
C VAL A 45 -43.02 -5.81 6.31
N ASN A 46 -42.57 -6.96 6.79
CA ASN A 46 -41.72 -7.05 7.96
C ASN A 46 -40.45 -6.25 7.63
N ASN A 47 -40.45 -4.95 7.95
CA ASN A 47 -39.28 -4.15 8.00
C ASN A 47 -38.39 -4.74 9.10
N GLN A 48 -37.72 -5.86 8.78
CA GLN A 48 -36.44 -6.09 9.37
C GLN A 48 -35.59 -4.90 8.88
N GLU A 49 -35.46 -3.88 9.70
CA GLU A 49 -34.42 -2.89 9.60
C GLU A 49 -33.12 -3.68 9.48
N THR A 50 -32.71 -3.95 8.25
CA THR A 50 -31.37 -4.47 7.99
C THR A 50 -30.45 -3.33 8.42
N ALA A 51 -29.88 -3.48 9.63
CA ALA A 51 -28.90 -2.56 10.16
C ALA A 51 -27.92 -2.21 9.03
N SER A 52 -27.66 -0.91 8.86
CA SER A 52 -26.76 -0.49 7.77
C SER A 52 -25.46 -1.27 7.90
N PRO A 53 -24.79 -1.64 6.80
CA PRO A 53 -23.52 -2.35 6.86
C PRO A 53 -22.53 -1.66 7.81
N ASP A 54 -22.60 -0.33 7.88
CA ASP A 54 -21.73 0.48 8.73
C ASP A 54 -21.99 0.30 10.24
N ASP A 55 -23.16 -0.17 10.65
CA ASP A 55 -23.55 -0.38 12.06
C ASP A 55 -23.14 -1.76 12.60
N GLN A 56 -22.72 -2.68 11.74
CA GLN A 56 -22.26 -4.00 12.19
C GLN A 56 -20.94 -3.88 12.98
N MET A 57 -20.96 -4.37 14.23
CA MET A 57 -19.82 -4.39 15.13
C MET A 57 -19.28 -5.82 15.24
N PRO A 58 -18.18 -6.16 14.52
CA PRO A 58 -17.55 -7.47 14.66
C PRO A 58 -17.02 -7.68 16.07
N SER A 59 -17.03 -8.92 16.55
CA SER A 59 -16.43 -9.27 17.84
C SER A 59 -14.89 -9.02 17.82
N TRP A 60 -14.28 -8.86 18.99
CA TRP A 60 -12.83 -8.74 19.11
C TRP A 60 -12.09 -9.95 18.49
N ARG A 61 -12.66 -11.15 18.68
CA ARG A 61 -12.15 -12.39 18.13
C ARG A 61 -12.21 -12.40 16.60
N GLU A 62 -13.28 -11.90 16.00
CA GLU A 62 -13.38 -11.81 14.53
C GLU A 62 -12.36 -10.84 13.94
N VAL A 63 -12.19 -9.67 14.56
CA VAL A 63 -11.16 -8.70 14.15
C VAL A 63 -9.77 -9.34 14.25
N PHE A 64 -9.44 -9.93 15.38
CA PHE A 64 -8.16 -10.60 15.61
C PHE A 64 -7.90 -11.70 14.58
N LEU A 65 -8.82 -12.66 14.47
CA LEU A 65 -8.64 -13.82 13.58
C LEU A 65 -8.59 -13.42 12.11
N TYR A 66 -9.38 -12.44 11.70
CA TYR A 66 -9.39 -12.00 10.32
C TYR A 66 -8.05 -11.37 9.92
N PHE A 67 -7.55 -10.39 10.70
CA PHE A 67 -6.30 -9.71 10.35
C PHE A 67 -5.07 -10.62 10.57
N LEU A 68 -5.11 -11.53 11.53
CA LEU A 68 -4.09 -12.54 11.69
C LEU A 68 -4.02 -13.48 10.47
N LEU A 69 -5.17 -14.01 10.03
CA LEU A 69 -5.25 -14.85 8.84
C LEU A 69 -4.80 -14.09 7.59
N LEU A 70 -5.25 -12.84 7.45
CA LEU A 70 -4.83 -11.98 6.36
C LEU A 70 -3.30 -11.79 6.36
N GLY A 71 -2.67 -11.62 7.53
CA GLY A 71 -1.22 -11.53 7.68
C GLY A 71 -0.46 -12.77 7.22
N PHE A 72 -1.06 -13.98 7.34
CA PHE A 72 -0.47 -15.23 6.85
C PHE A 72 -0.71 -15.50 5.37
N VAL A 73 -1.90 -15.20 4.85
CA VAL A 73 -2.30 -15.58 3.47
C VAL A 73 -1.88 -14.53 2.45
N ASN A 74 -1.50 -13.37 2.91
CA ASN A 74 -1.29 -12.18 2.11
C ASN A 74 0.08 -12.16 1.42
N ILE A 75 0.19 -12.80 0.28
CA ILE A 75 1.34 -12.75 -0.62
C ILE A 75 0.94 -11.90 -1.84
N GLY A 76 1.83 -11.04 -2.39
CA GLY A 76 1.59 -10.38 -3.68
C GLY A 76 1.39 -8.87 -3.66
N GLY A 77 1.62 -8.22 -2.53
CA GLY A 77 1.65 -6.76 -2.45
C GLY A 77 0.30 -6.07 -2.22
N PRO A 78 0.27 -4.72 -2.20
CA PRO A 78 -0.84 -3.95 -1.65
C PRO A 78 -2.19 -4.18 -2.33
N VAL A 79 -2.19 -4.40 -3.65
CA VAL A 79 -3.45 -4.55 -4.42
C VAL A 79 -4.18 -5.83 -4.05
N ALA A 80 -3.47 -6.95 -3.93
CA ALA A 80 -4.07 -8.22 -3.51
C ALA A 80 -4.66 -8.09 -2.09
N GLN A 81 -3.91 -7.46 -1.20
CA GLN A 81 -4.29 -7.19 0.18
C GLN A 81 -5.58 -6.38 0.28
N ILE A 82 -5.65 -5.26 -0.42
CA ILE A 82 -6.82 -4.38 -0.46
C ILE A 82 -8.03 -5.12 -1.06
N THR A 83 -7.81 -5.91 -2.12
CA THR A 83 -8.88 -6.72 -2.73
C THR A 83 -9.42 -7.77 -1.77
N MET A 84 -8.56 -8.47 -1.03
CA MET A 84 -8.98 -9.43 -0.01
C MET A 84 -9.81 -8.74 1.10
N MET A 85 -9.37 -7.55 1.55
CA MET A 85 -10.10 -6.76 2.52
C MET A 85 -11.46 -6.31 1.97
N PHE A 86 -11.52 -5.83 0.72
CA PHE A 86 -12.77 -5.44 0.08
C PHE A 86 -13.78 -6.61 0.02
N ASN A 87 -13.36 -7.75 -0.52
CA ASN A 87 -14.22 -8.93 -0.66
C ASN A 87 -14.73 -9.44 0.69
N HIS A 88 -13.90 -9.38 1.73
CA HIS A 88 -14.31 -9.85 3.05
C HIS A 88 -15.20 -8.84 3.77
N MET A 89 -14.79 -7.58 3.83
CA MET A 89 -15.42 -6.55 4.66
C MET A 89 -16.66 -5.93 4.02
N VAL A 90 -16.68 -5.82 2.68
CA VAL A 90 -17.80 -5.20 1.94
C VAL A 90 -18.75 -6.26 1.42
N GLU A 91 -18.25 -7.29 0.73
CA GLU A 91 -19.11 -8.27 0.06
C GLU A 91 -19.58 -9.38 0.99
N LYS A 92 -18.67 -10.02 1.76
CA LYS A 92 -19.01 -11.20 2.57
C LYS A 92 -19.60 -10.85 3.93
N ARG A 93 -18.87 -10.04 4.71
CA ARG A 93 -19.25 -9.73 6.12
C ARG A 93 -20.04 -8.44 6.26
N ARG A 94 -20.05 -7.60 5.23
CA ARG A 94 -20.77 -6.31 5.24
C ARG A 94 -20.44 -5.44 6.46
N TRP A 95 -19.15 -5.42 6.85
CA TRP A 95 -18.69 -4.54 7.94
C TRP A 95 -18.72 -3.07 7.53
N LEU A 96 -18.54 -2.80 6.21
CA LEU A 96 -18.49 -1.46 5.65
C LEU A 96 -19.32 -1.41 4.37
N SER A 97 -19.93 -0.26 4.11
CA SER A 97 -20.47 0.06 2.80
C SER A 97 -19.34 0.27 1.77
N LYS A 98 -19.63 -0.02 0.50
CA LYS A 98 -18.68 0.15 -0.61
C LYS A 98 -18.14 1.59 -0.67
N ASP A 99 -19.02 2.58 -0.53
CA ASP A 99 -18.67 4.00 -0.60
C ASP A 99 -17.73 4.40 0.55
N ARG A 100 -18.00 3.89 1.75
CA ARG A 100 -17.15 4.15 2.91
C ARG A 100 -15.78 3.52 2.76
N PHE A 101 -15.71 2.27 2.26
CA PHE A 101 -14.45 1.60 1.96
C PHE A 101 -13.59 2.39 0.96
N ILE A 102 -14.20 2.87 -0.14
CA ILE A 102 -13.51 3.67 -1.16
C ILE A 102 -13.01 5.01 -0.57
N LYS A 103 -13.81 5.66 0.28
CA LYS A 103 -13.39 6.90 0.97
C LYS A 103 -12.19 6.69 1.88
N ILE A 104 -12.18 5.59 2.65
CA ILE A 104 -11.07 5.23 3.52
C ILE A 104 -9.81 4.92 2.71
N MET A 105 -9.95 4.14 1.64
CA MET A 105 -8.85 3.82 0.75
C MET A 105 -8.22 5.07 0.14
N ALA A 106 -9.06 6.01 -0.32
CA ALA A 106 -8.58 7.30 -0.85
C ALA A 106 -7.79 8.12 0.21
N PHE A 107 -8.20 8.05 1.47
CA PHE A 107 -7.44 8.67 2.57
C PHE A 107 -6.10 7.99 2.81
N CYS A 108 -6.06 6.65 2.86
CA CYS A 108 -4.82 5.91 3.04
C CYS A 108 -3.81 6.18 1.91
N HIS A 109 -4.26 6.41 0.68
CA HIS A 109 -3.38 6.78 -0.44
C HIS A 109 -2.69 8.14 -0.29
N VAL A 110 -3.22 9.03 0.52
CA VAL A 110 -2.63 10.36 0.80
C VAL A 110 -1.55 10.28 1.88
N LEU A 111 -1.63 9.29 2.76
CA LEU A 111 -0.69 9.12 3.86
C LEU A 111 0.59 8.41 3.41
N PRO A 112 1.75 8.76 4.01
CA PRO A 112 2.97 7.99 3.79
C PRO A 112 2.89 6.63 4.46
N GLY A 113 3.45 5.60 3.81
CA GLY A 113 3.51 4.24 4.34
C GLY A 113 2.72 3.20 3.55
N PRO A 114 2.62 1.96 4.05
CA PRO A 114 1.93 0.86 3.37
C PRO A 114 0.41 0.98 3.47
N GLU A 115 -0.24 1.29 2.36
CA GLU A 115 -1.68 1.56 2.24
C GLU A 115 -2.57 0.44 2.80
N ALA A 116 -2.20 -0.81 2.55
CA ALA A 116 -2.99 -1.95 3.03
C ALA A 116 -2.97 -2.07 4.56
N LEU A 117 -1.83 -1.78 5.19
CA LEU A 117 -1.73 -1.73 6.65
C LEU A 117 -2.55 -0.56 7.22
N GLN A 118 -2.45 0.62 6.59
CA GLN A 118 -3.21 1.79 7.00
C GLN A 118 -4.72 1.52 6.91
N LEU A 119 -5.16 0.85 5.85
CA LEU A 119 -6.55 0.42 5.69
C LEU A 119 -6.96 -0.56 6.82
N ALA A 120 -6.11 -1.54 7.15
CA ALA A 120 -6.35 -2.47 8.25
C ALA A 120 -6.50 -1.75 9.59
N ILE A 121 -5.57 -0.84 9.92
CA ILE A 121 -5.59 -0.02 11.14
C ILE A 121 -6.86 0.83 11.18
N TYR A 122 -7.21 1.48 10.06
CA TYR A 122 -8.38 2.36 10.00
C TYR A 122 -9.69 1.60 10.19
N VAL A 123 -9.85 0.45 9.55
CA VAL A 123 -11.05 -0.38 9.71
C VAL A 123 -11.14 -0.92 11.14
N GLY A 124 -10.03 -1.38 11.71
CA GLY A 124 -9.97 -1.77 13.11
C GLY A 124 -10.38 -0.63 14.05
N TYR A 125 -9.90 0.59 13.77
CA TYR A 125 -10.27 1.80 14.52
C TYR A 125 -11.77 2.12 14.40
N LEU A 126 -12.34 2.07 13.22
CA LEU A 126 -13.78 2.29 13.02
C LEU A 126 -14.64 1.32 13.79
N LYS A 127 -14.22 0.05 13.86
CA LYS A 127 -15.02 -1.02 14.46
C LYS A 127 -14.79 -1.18 15.96
N ARG A 128 -13.60 -0.90 16.47
CA ARG A 128 -13.24 -1.10 17.89
C ARG A 128 -12.38 0.03 18.47
N ARG A 129 -12.48 1.23 17.91
CA ARG A 129 -11.73 2.42 18.30
C ARG A 129 -10.21 2.19 18.32
N LEU A 130 -9.48 2.91 19.17
CA LEU A 130 -8.01 2.89 19.22
C LEU A 130 -7.42 1.48 19.31
N TRP A 131 -7.89 0.68 20.27
CA TRP A 131 -7.39 -0.68 20.48
C TRP A 131 -7.72 -1.63 19.33
N GLY A 132 -8.87 -1.42 18.65
CA GLY A 132 -9.20 -2.18 17.45
C GLY A 132 -8.25 -1.88 16.29
N GLY A 133 -7.86 -0.62 16.11
CA GLY A 133 -6.87 -0.24 15.11
C GLY A 133 -5.48 -0.82 15.42
N VAL A 134 -5.04 -0.73 16.69
CA VAL A 134 -3.76 -1.34 17.11
C VAL A 134 -3.79 -2.84 16.91
N LEU A 135 -4.86 -3.53 17.35
CA LEU A 135 -4.99 -4.98 17.20
C LEU A 135 -4.93 -5.41 15.73
N ALA A 136 -5.71 -4.75 14.86
CA ALA A 136 -5.78 -5.07 13.44
C ALA A 136 -4.41 -4.88 12.76
N GLY A 137 -3.74 -3.76 13.01
CA GLY A 137 -2.43 -3.48 12.43
C GLY A 137 -1.33 -4.42 12.93
N VAL A 138 -1.28 -4.70 14.23
CA VAL A 138 -0.27 -5.61 14.81
C VAL A 138 -0.46 -7.03 14.30
N THR A 139 -1.69 -7.54 14.32
CA THR A 139 -1.99 -8.91 13.84
C THR A 139 -1.77 -9.07 12.34
N PHE A 140 -1.89 -7.99 11.56
CA PHE A 140 -1.57 -7.98 10.13
C PHE A 140 -0.05 -8.06 9.86
N ILE A 141 0.79 -7.45 10.72
CA ILE A 141 2.26 -7.39 10.53
C ILE A 141 2.95 -8.62 11.10
N VAL A 142 2.56 -9.06 12.31
CA VAL A 142 3.30 -10.04 13.12
C VAL A 142 3.59 -11.36 12.39
N PRO A 143 2.63 -11.99 11.68
CA PRO A 143 2.92 -13.22 10.96
C PRO A 143 4.06 -13.08 9.96
N GLY A 144 3.99 -12.07 9.11
CA GLY A 144 5.04 -11.78 8.13
C GLY A 144 6.37 -11.40 8.76
N ALA A 145 6.36 -10.64 9.86
CA ALA A 145 7.58 -10.28 10.59
C ALA A 145 8.28 -11.50 11.18
N ILE A 146 7.53 -12.45 11.76
CA ILE A 146 8.08 -13.71 12.27
C ILE A 146 8.72 -14.52 11.14
N VAL A 147 8.01 -14.67 10.01
CA VAL A 147 8.55 -15.37 8.83
C VAL A 147 9.83 -14.69 8.35
N MET A 148 9.84 -13.35 8.24
CA MET A 148 11.03 -12.61 7.81
C MET A 148 12.19 -12.73 8.80
N ILE A 149 11.96 -12.75 10.10
CA ILE A 149 13.02 -12.99 11.12
C ILE A 149 13.61 -14.38 10.93
N VAL A 150 12.78 -15.42 10.76
CA VAL A 150 13.23 -16.80 10.52
C VAL A 150 14.04 -16.89 9.23
N LEU A 151 13.55 -16.33 8.14
CA LEU A 151 14.26 -16.32 6.86
C LEU A 151 15.57 -15.52 6.93
N SER A 152 15.59 -14.41 7.68
CA SER A 152 16.80 -13.62 7.90
C SER A 152 17.85 -14.42 8.71
N TRP A 153 17.39 -15.15 9.73
CA TRP A 153 18.25 -16.05 10.49
C TRP A 153 18.83 -17.17 9.63
N LEU A 154 17.99 -17.81 8.80
CA LEU A 154 18.44 -18.82 7.85
C LEU A 154 19.44 -18.22 6.85
N TYR A 155 19.16 -17.03 6.33
CA TYR A 155 20.04 -16.33 5.40
C TYR A 155 21.41 -16.03 6.02
N VAL A 156 21.47 -15.49 7.24
CA VAL A 156 22.74 -15.18 7.91
C VAL A 156 23.52 -16.45 8.25
N ARG A 157 22.81 -17.53 8.60
CA ARG A 157 23.44 -18.81 8.99
C ARG A 157 23.90 -19.65 7.79
N TYR A 158 23.08 -19.68 6.74
CA TYR A 158 23.24 -20.59 5.61
C TYR A 158 23.35 -19.90 4.25
N GLY A 159 23.29 -18.57 4.19
CA GLY A 159 23.26 -17.81 2.93
C GLY A 159 24.51 -17.96 2.05
N LYS A 160 25.61 -18.47 2.62
CA LYS A 160 26.84 -18.79 1.86
C LYS A 160 26.83 -20.19 1.24
N LEU A 161 25.83 -21.01 1.54
CA LEU A 161 25.69 -22.33 0.91
C LEU A 161 25.30 -22.17 -0.56
N HIS A 162 25.88 -23.00 -1.43
CA HIS A 162 25.61 -22.98 -2.86
C HIS A 162 24.11 -23.07 -3.18
N GLN A 163 23.36 -23.90 -2.43
CA GLN A 163 21.92 -24.08 -2.62
C GLN A 163 21.12 -22.79 -2.40
N VAL A 164 21.50 -22.00 -1.39
CA VAL A 164 20.83 -20.72 -1.10
C VAL A 164 21.20 -19.68 -2.15
N THR A 165 22.48 -19.64 -2.54
CA THR A 165 22.95 -18.74 -3.59
C THR A 165 22.29 -19.05 -4.94
N ASP A 166 22.16 -20.35 -5.27
CA ASP A 166 21.50 -20.79 -6.51
C ASP A 166 19.98 -20.51 -6.51
N ALA A 167 19.32 -20.64 -5.36
CA ALA A 167 17.90 -20.25 -5.23
C ALA A 167 17.72 -18.74 -5.43
N LEU A 168 18.60 -17.93 -4.85
CA LEU A 168 18.57 -16.46 -5.00
C LEU A 168 18.99 -16.01 -6.40
N TYR A 169 19.76 -16.81 -7.13
CA TYR A 169 20.15 -16.53 -8.51
C TYR A 169 18.94 -16.37 -9.46
N VAL A 170 17.85 -17.11 -9.22
CA VAL A 170 16.60 -16.97 -9.97
C VAL A 170 15.69 -15.89 -9.37
N LEU A 171 15.65 -15.79 -8.06
CA LEU A 171 14.71 -14.91 -7.35
C LEU A 171 15.07 -13.42 -7.50
N LYS A 172 16.35 -13.04 -7.39
CA LYS A 172 16.81 -11.63 -7.51
C LYS A 172 16.42 -10.98 -8.83
N PRO A 173 16.72 -11.56 -10.00
CA PRO A 173 16.36 -10.95 -11.29
C PRO A 173 14.84 -10.88 -11.47
N ALA A 174 14.09 -11.88 -10.99
CA ALA A 174 12.64 -11.83 -11.02
C ALA A 174 12.10 -10.62 -10.21
N VAL A 175 12.68 -10.37 -9.03
CA VAL A 175 12.29 -9.21 -8.19
C VAL A 175 12.67 -7.89 -8.83
N LEU A 176 13.80 -7.79 -9.51
CA LEU A 176 14.15 -6.59 -10.29
C LEU A 176 13.08 -6.33 -11.37
N GLY A 177 12.62 -7.36 -12.08
CA GLY A 177 11.51 -7.27 -13.03
C GLY A 177 10.19 -6.83 -12.38
N ILE A 178 9.90 -7.32 -11.17
CA ILE A 178 8.74 -6.91 -10.37
C ILE A 178 8.82 -5.42 -10.00
N ILE A 179 9.99 -4.96 -9.54
CA ILE A 179 10.23 -3.54 -9.20
C ILE A 179 10.04 -2.68 -10.45
N ALA A 180 10.60 -3.07 -11.60
CA ALA A 180 10.44 -2.35 -12.86
C ALA A 180 8.95 -2.25 -13.28
N ALA A 181 8.18 -3.32 -13.16
CA ALA A 181 6.73 -3.29 -13.38
C ALA A 181 6.01 -2.38 -12.38
N GLY A 182 6.45 -2.37 -11.12
CA GLY A 182 5.97 -1.47 -10.06
C GLY A 182 6.19 0.00 -10.40
N ILE A 183 7.37 0.35 -10.93
CA ILE A 183 7.70 1.72 -11.39
C ILE A 183 6.72 2.18 -12.48
N ILE A 184 6.46 1.34 -13.48
CA ILE A 184 5.51 1.68 -14.54
C ILE A 184 4.09 1.86 -13.97
N LYS A 185 3.67 0.99 -13.07
CA LYS A 185 2.35 1.08 -12.44
C LYS A 185 2.22 2.36 -11.60
N LEU A 186 3.22 2.68 -10.79
CA LEU A 186 3.26 3.92 -10.00
C LEU A 186 3.33 5.15 -10.91
N GLY A 187 4.13 5.12 -11.97
CA GLY A 187 4.23 6.19 -12.96
C GLY A 187 2.86 6.49 -13.59
N ARG A 188 2.16 5.45 -14.06
CA ARG A 188 0.80 5.61 -14.64
C ARG A 188 -0.22 6.16 -13.64
N ALA A 189 -0.07 5.85 -12.37
CA ALA A 189 -0.96 6.37 -11.33
C ALA A 189 -0.62 7.81 -10.93
N SER A 190 0.66 8.17 -10.92
CA SER A 190 1.16 9.47 -10.47
C SER A 190 1.16 10.55 -11.57
N ILE A 191 1.39 10.16 -12.82
CA ILE A 191 1.50 11.10 -13.95
C ILE A 191 0.10 11.36 -14.53
N ARG A 192 -0.48 12.50 -14.16
CA ARG A 192 -1.79 12.94 -14.66
C ARG A 192 -1.69 14.04 -15.71
N ASN A 193 -0.58 14.73 -15.77
CA ASN A 193 -0.31 15.82 -16.71
C ASN A 193 1.17 15.85 -17.11
N VAL A 194 1.50 16.63 -18.13
CA VAL A 194 2.87 16.76 -18.66
C VAL A 194 3.82 17.33 -17.62
N PHE A 195 3.37 18.25 -16.77
CA PHE A 195 4.22 18.86 -15.74
C PHE A 195 4.71 17.82 -14.72
N LEU A 196 3.86 16.90 -14.27
CA LEU A 196 4.26 15.78 -13.39
C LEU A 196 5.23 14.83 -14.08
N ALA A 197 5.09 14.62 -15.41
CA ALA A 197 6.09 13.86 -16.17
C ALA A 197 7.45 14.56 -16.20
N VAL A 198 7.46 15.88 -16.36
CA VAL A 198 8.69 16.69 -16.29
C VAL A 198 9.33 16.60 -14.91
N LEU A 199 8.54 16.67 -13.83
CA LEU A 199 9.05 16.51 -12.46
C LEU A 199 9.67 15.13 -12.23
N LEU A 200 9.06 14.06 -12.76
CA LEU A 200 9.61 12.71 -12.71
C LEU A 200 11.00 12.65 -13.39
N VAL A 201 11.09 13.15 -14.63
CA VAL A 201 12.35 13.16 -15.39
C VAL A 201 13.39 14.04 -14.70
N ALA A 202 12.99 15.21 -14.22
CA ALA A 202 13.87 16.11 -13.47
C ALA A 202 14.40 15.47 -12.18
N ALA A 203 13.56 14.73 -11.46
CA ALA A 203 13.94 13.98 -10.26
C ALA A 203 14.96 12.88 -10.59
N PHE A 204 14.71 12.12 -11.67
CA PHE A 204 15.64 11.10 -12.15
C PHE A 204 17.01 11.71 -12.52
N VAL A 205 17.00 12.73 -13.37
CA VAL A 205 18.22 13.41 -13.85
C VAL A 205 18.97 14.08 -12.70
N GLY A 206 18.27 14.81 -11.85
CA GLY A 206 18.84 15.50 -10.70
C GLY A 206 19.52 14.56 -9.71
N MET A 207 18.91 13.40 -9.44
CA MET A 207 19.50 12.40 -8.56
C MET A 207 20.66 11.64 -9.22
N ARG A 208 20.52 11.24 -10.50
CA ARG A 208 21.46 10.36 -11.19
C ARG A 208 22.72 11.08 -11.64
N PHE A 209 22.60 12.32 -12.14
CA PHE A 209 23.68 13.07 -12.76
C PHE A 209 24.17 14.26 -11.94
N ALA A 210 23.27 14.94 -11.22
CA ALA A 210 23.66 16.10 -10.40
C ALA A 210 23.90 15.74 -8.92
N GLY A 211 23.68 14.49 -8.49
CA GLY A 211 23.93 14.04 -7.12
C GLY A 211 23.05 14.75 -6.07
N ILE A 212 21.93 15.35 -6.47
CA ILE A 212 21.06 16.10 -5.57
C ILE A 212 20.46 15.13 -4.55
N ASN A 213 20.44 15.56 -3.28
CA ASN A 213 19.82 14.78 -2.21
C ASN A 213 18.35 14.51 -2.53
N PHE A 214 17.95 13.25 -2.45
CA PHE A 214 16.59 12.83 -2.83
C PHE A 214 15.49 13.48 -2.01
N LEU A 215 15.72 13.79 -0.71
CA LEU A 215 14.75 14.52 0.12
C LEU A 215 14.50 15.93 -0.40
N LEU A 216 15.57 16.61 -0.85
CA LEU A 216 15.46 17.92 -1.47
C LEU A 216 14.69 17.84 -2.80
N ILE A 217 14.94 16.81 -3.61
CA ILE A 217 14.20 16.57 -4.85
C ILE A 217 12.71 16.40 -4.57
N LEU A 218 12.34 15.59 -3.58
CA LEU A 218 10.93 15.37 -3.23
C LEU A 218 10.26 16.65 -2.75
N LEU A 219 10.95 17.41 -1.89
CA LEU A 219 10.44 18.67 -1.37
C LEU A 219 10.23 19.71 -2.51
N LEU A 220 11.23 19.88 -3.36
CA LEU A 220 11.16 20.81 -4.49
C LEU A 220 10.05 20.42 -5.48
N ALA A 221 9.91 19.14 -5.81
CA ALA A 221 8.86 18.67 -6.69
C ALA A 221 7.45 18.92 -6.11
N GLY A 222 7.27 18.69 -4.81
CA GLY A 222 6.03 19.00 -4.12
C GLY A 222 5.70 20.50 -4.15
N ILE A 223 6.67 21.35 -3.85
CA ILE A 223 6.50 22.82 -3.86
C ILE A 223 6.24 23.32 -5.28
N LEU A 224 7.00 22.84 -6.27
CA LEU A 224 6.82 23.27 -7.68
C LEU A 224 5.43 22.90 -8.20
N ASN A 225 4.96 21.68 -7.92
CA ASN A 225 3.60 21.30 -8.34
C ASN A 225 2.52 22.11 -7.61
N LEU A 226 2.71 22.40 -6.33
CA LEU A 226 1.80 23.28 -5.57
C LEU A 226 1.72 24.67 -6.18
N ILE A 227 2.85 25.26 -6.60
CA ILE A 227 2.92 26.57 -7.22
C ILE A 227 2.21 26.56 -8.59
N VAL A 228 2.44 25.55 -9.41
CA VAL A 228 1.87 25.43 -10.76
C VAL A 228 0.35 25.24 -10.71
N GLU A 229 -0.14 24.36 -9.82
CA GLU A 229 -1.59 24.10 -9.74
C GLU A 229 -2.41 25.25 -9.13
N ARG A 230 -1.79 26.10 -8.31
CA ARG A 230 -2.53 27.12 -7.56
C ARG A 230 -2.17 28.56 -7.86
N GLY A 231 -1.08 28.80 -8.58
CA GLY A 231 -0.59 30.15 -8.84
C GLY A 231 -0.12 30.88 -7.56
N SER A 232 0.46 32.06 -7.74
CA SER A 232 1.06 32.85 -6.66
C SER A 232 0.08 33.36 -5.57
N ALA A 233 -1.22 33.38 -5.84
CA ALA A 233 -2.26 33.89 -4.93
C ALA A 233 -2.46 33.01 -3.68
N VAL A 234 -2.20 31.71 -3.76
CA VAL A 234 -2.42 30.76 -2.66
C VAL A 234 -1.24 30.68 -1.71
N LEU A 235 -0.03 30.96 -2.18
CA LEU A 235 1.16 31.03 -1.31
C LEU A 235 1.00 32.06 -0.19
N LYS A 236 0.31 33.18 -0.48
CA LYS A 236 0.10 34.24 0.51
C LYS A 236 -0.96 33.91 1.56
N ARG A 237 -1.92 33.03 1.26
CA ARG A 237 -3.08 32.78 2.15
C ARG A 237 -2.93 31.55 3.05
N ASN A 238 -2.12 30.54 2.67
CA ASN A 238 -1.96 29.28 3.38
C ASN A 238 -0.50 28.92 3.77
N ALA A 239 0.39 29.89 3.79
CA ALA A 239 1.78 29.68 4.25
C ALA A 239 1.87 29.19 5.71
N SER A 240 0.82 29.42 6.50
CA SER A 240 0.73 29.01 7.90
C SER A 240 0.36 27.52 8.11
N THR A 241 0.00 26.78 7.08
CA THR A 241 -0.40 25.37 7.18
C THR A 241 0.40 24.40 6.31
N LEU A 242 1.50 24.84 5.70
CA LEU A 242 2.50 23.91 5.21
C LEU A 242 3.01 23.14 6.43
N PRO A 243 2.90 21.81 6.45
CA PRO A 243 3.37 21.07 7.60
C PRO A 243 4.88 21.27 7.72
N LEU A 244 5.27 22.08 8.67
CA LEU A 244 6.66 22.28 9.14
C LEU A 244 7.31 20.94 9.55
N MET A 245 6.54 19.86 9.56
CA MET A 245 6.96 18.50 9.86
C MET A 245 8.03 17.93 8.90
N LEU A 246 8.19 18.49 7.68
CA LEU A 246 9.17 18.01 6.70
C LEU A 246 10.56 18.64 6.83
N VAL A 247 10.68 19.80 7.48
CA VAL A 247 11.95 20.55 7.51
C VAL A 247 12.77 20.28 8.78
N GLY A 248 12.17 19.75 9.85
CA GLY A 248 12.81 19.68 11.16
C GLY A 248 13.51 18.38 11.55
N THR A 249 13.43 17.30 10.77
CA THR A 249 13.86 15.98 11.25
C THR A 249 15.34 15.64 10.97
N GLY A 250 16.08 16.52 10.31
CA GLY A 250 17.49 16.27 10.00
C GLY A 250 18.52 16.76 11.01
N ALA A 251 18.17 17.72 11.86
CA ALA A 251 19.19 18.55 12.50
C ALA A 251 19.23 18.56 14.05
N LEU A 252 18.28 17.95 14.76
CA LEU A 252 18.12 18.23 16.20
C LEU A 252 18.18 17.03 17.15
N ILE A 253 18.51 15.82 16.69
CA ILE A 253 18.75 14.71 17.61
C ILE A 253 20.24 14.45 17.68
N PRO A 254 20.89 14.51 18.87
CA PRO A 254 22.30 14.15 18.99
C PRO A 254 22.45 12.71 18.49
N PHE A 255 23.29 12.53 17.48
CA PHE A 255 23.62 11.23 16.93
C PHE A 255 24.22 10.37 18.06
N SER A 256 23.44 9.46 18.57
CA SER A 256 23.99 8.38 19.37
C SER A 256 24.68 7.41 18.40
N ASP A 257 25.97 7.16 18.64
CA ASP A 257 26.75 6.18 17.85
C ASP A 257 26.26 4.73 18.03
N SER A 258 25.25 4.53 18.84
CA SER A 258 24.60 3.24 19.02
C SER A 258 23.97 2.76 17.71
N ARG A 259 24.44 1.61 17.20
CA ARG A 259 23.89 0.96 15.99
C ARG A 259 22.37 0.75 16.08
N LEU A 260 21.86 0.42 17.25
CA LEU A 260 20.43 0.22 17.47
C LEU A 260 19.64 1.52 17.30
N PHE A 261 20.19 2.66 17.75
CA PHE A 261 19.58 3.95 17.53
C PHE A 261 19.58 4.34 16.05
N GLN A 262 20.67 4.07 15.34
CA GLN A 262 20.75 4.32 13.88
C GLN A 262 19.71 3.48 13.13
N ILE A 263 19.52 2.20 13.50
CA ILE A 263 18.45 1.33 12.97
C ILE A 263 17.09 1.97 13.21
N ALA A 264 16.76 2.27 14.45
CA ALA A 264 15.48 2.86 14.84
C ALA A 264 15.19 4.15 14.06
N TRP A 265 16.18 5.03 13.99
CA TRP A 265 16.05 6.33 13.31
C TRP A 265 15.91 6.20 11.78
N LEU A 266 16.72 5.34 11.14
CA LEU A 266 16.61 5.10 9.70
C LEU A 266 15.22 4.57 9.34
N PHE A 267 14.73 3.56 10.06
CA PHE A 267 13.45 2.94 9.74
C PHE A 267 12.26 3.82 10.15
N PHE A 268 12.37 4.62 11.19
CA PHE A 268 11.37 5.65 11.50
C PHE A 268 11.25 6.68 10.36
N LYS A 269 12.37 7.22 9.87
CA LYS A 269 12.39 8.13 8.71
C LYS A 269 11.82 7.44 7.47
N THR A 270 12.17 6.18 7.24
CA THR A 270 11.66 5.40 6.12
C THR A 270 10.13 5.30 6.17
N GLY A 271 9.56 4.94 7.31
CA GLY A 271 8.11 4.86 7.49
C GLY A 271 7.39 6.21 7.37
N LEU A 272 8.02 7.27 7.93
CA LEU A 272 7.48 8.63 7.93
C LEU A 272 7.42 9.25 6.53
N LEU A 273 8.38 8.95 5.68
CA LEU A 273 8.60 9.65 4.41
C LEU A 273 8.32 8.78 3.16
N SER A 274 7.82 7.56 3.32
CA SER A 274 7.49 6.66 2.21
C SER A 274 6.18 7.06 1.52
N PHE A 275 6.15 8.24 0.88
CA PHE A 275 5.04 8.69 0.05
C PHE A 275 5.04 7.93 -1.29
N GLY A 276 3.86 7.60 -1.81
CA GLY A 276 3.72 6.85 -3.06
C GLY A 276 3.79 5.33 -2.90
N GLY A 277 3.61 4.84 -1.67
CA GLY A 277 3.47 3.40 -1.39
C GLY A 277 4.77 2.73 -0.92
N ALA A 278 4.67 1.42 -0.70
CA ALA A 278 5.72 0.64 -0.06
C ALA A 278 7.06 0.60 -0.84
N TYR A 279 7.04 0.76 -2.17
CA TYR A 279 8.27 0.79 -2.97
C TYR A 279 9.14 2.02 -2.71
N ALA A 280 8.55 3.13 -2.26
CA ALA A 280 9.31 4.32 -1.87
C ALA A 280 10.27 4.07 -0.70
N SER A 281 9.96 3.12 0.18
CA SER A 281 10.84 2.74 1.29
C SER A 281 12.20 2.21 0.83
N LEU A 282 12.26 1.61 -0.37
CA LEU A 282 13.50 1.08 -0.93
C LEU A 282 14.57 2.17 -1.12
N ILE A 283 14.14 3.39 -1.47
CA ILE A 283 15.04 4.56 -1.63
C ILE A 283 15.74 4.87 -0.31
N PHE A 284 14.96 4.97 0.77
CA PHE A 284 15.48 5.32 2.10
C PHE A 284 16.44 4.27 2.63
N VAL A 285 16.10 2.99 2.40
CA VAL A 285 16.92 1.88 2.87
C VAL A 285 18.19 1.75 2.05
N GLN A 286 18.12 1.84 0.71
CA GLN A 286 19.30 1.79 -0.14
C GLN A 286 20.25 2.96 0.18
N ARG A 287 19.74 4.19 0.29
CA ARG A 287 20.58 5.35 0.61
C ARG A 287 21.08 5.37 2.05
N GLY A 288 20.30 4.88 3.01
CA GLY A 288 20.70 4.82 4.41
C GLY A 288 21.55 3.59 4.72
N ALA A 289 20.97 2.39 4.58
CA ALA A 289 21.62 1.16 5.04
C ALA A 289 22.79 0.72 4.13
N VAL A 290 22.69 0.96 2.82
CA VAL A 290 23.75 0.57 1.86
C VAL A 290 24.76 1.72 1.67
N ALA A 291 24.30 2.89 1.17
CA ALA A 291 25.21 3.93 0.75
C ALA A 291 25.82 4.73 1.91
N GLN A 292 25.05 5.01 2.99
CA GLN A 292 25.51 5.84 4.10
C GLN A 292 26.18 5.02 5.21
N TYR A 293 25.49 3.97 5.67
CA TYR A 293 25.96 3.19 6.83
C TYR A 293 26.76 1.94 6.45
N HIS A 294 26.75 1.53 5.19
CA HIS A 294 27.43 0.33 4.69
C HIS A 294 27.10 -0.96 5.49
N TRP A 295 25.86 -1.08 5.96
CA TRP A 295 25.43 -2.25 6.74
C TRP A 295 25.31 -3.52 5.89
N LEU A 296 24.99 -3.35 4.59
CA LEU A 296 24.84 -4.44 3.63
C LEU A 296 25.14 -3.92 2.21
N SER A 297 25.41 -4.84 1.30
CA SER A 297 25.59 -4.51 -0.13
C SER A 297 24.24 -4.39 -0.84
N ASP A 298 24.22 -3.78 -2.05
CA ASP A 298 23.02 -3.73 -2.91
C ASP A 298 22.48 -5.13 -3.22
N GLY A 299 23.37 -6.13 -3.43
CA GLY A 299 22.97 -7.52 -3.63
C GLY A 299 22.28 -8.12 -2.41
N GLN A 300 22.76 -7.84 -1.20
CA GLN A 300 22.11 -8.30 0.04
C GLN A 300 20.79 -7.58 0.31
N LEU A 301 20.70 -6.29 -0.03
CA LEU A 301 19.43 -5.56 0.02
C LEU A 301 18.41 -6.23 -0.89
N LEU A 302 18.82 -6.55 -2.11
CA LEU A 302 17.96 -7.22 -3.09
C LEU A 302 17.53 -8.61 -2.62
N ASP A 303 18.40 -9.37 -1.92
CA ASP A 303 18.04 -10.64 -1.26
C ASP A 303 16.89 -10.44 -0.26
N GLY A 304 17.01 -9.43 0.61
CA GLY A 304 15.97 -9.10 1.58
C GLY A 304 14.65 -8.68 0.92
N VAL A 305 14.72 -7.89 -0.15
CA VAL A 305 13.54 -7.51 -0.96
C VAL A 305 12.92 -8.75 -1.60
N ALA A 306 13.75 -9.62 -2.15
CA ALA A 306 13.32 -10.84 -2.80
C ALA A 306 12.58 -11.78 -1.82
N LEU A 307 13.13 -11.99 -0.65
CA LEU A 307 12.50 -12.75 0.42
C LEU A 307 11.16 -12.12 0.84
N SER A 308 11.11 -10.79 0.97
CA SER A 308 9.88 -10.09 1.37
C SER A 308 8.76 -10.20 0.34
N VAL A 309 9.07 -10.13 -0.96
CA VAL A 309 8.07 -10.26 -2.03
C VAL A 309 7.51 -11.69 -2.10
N ALA A 310 8.32 -12.69 -1.80
CA ALA A 310 7.95 -14.10 -1.83
C ALA A 310 7.28 -14.61 -0.54
N THR A 311 7.22 -13.77 0.51
CA THR A 311 6.66 -14.13 1.82
C THR A 311 5.37 -13.39 2.12
N PRO A 312 4.52 -13.92 3.04
CA PRO A 312 3.31 -13.21 3.45
C PRO A 312 3.64 -11.91 4.21
N GLY A 313 2.75 -10.93 4.09
CA GLY A 313 2.83 -9.67 4.82
C GLY A 313 3.08 -8.44 3.93
N PRO A 314 3.19 -7.25 4.53
CA PRO A 314 3.50 -6.02 3.81
C PRO A 314 4.87 -6.06 3.16
N PHE A 315 5.00 -5.57 1.92
CA PHE A 315 6.27 -5.46 1.21
C PHE A 315 7.40 -4.84 2.04
N MET A 316 7.07 -3.85 2.88
CA MET A 316 8.06 -3.17 3.73
C MET A 316 8.75 -4.09 4.77
N LEU A 317 8.34 -5.36 4.91
CA LEU A 317 9.02 -6.31 5.79
C LEU A 317 10.46 -6.65 5.37
N PHE A 318 10.91 -6.28 4.15
CA PHE A 318 12.33 -6.36 3.84
C PHE A 318 13.19 -5.52 4.80
N THR A 319 12.62 -4.49 5.45
CA THR A 319 13.30 -3.71 6.49
C THR A 319 13.60 -4.56 7.74
N THR A 320 12.75 -5.53 8.05
CA THR A 320 13.00 -6.53 9.11
C THR A 320 14.26 -7.35 8.83
N PHE A 321 14.43 -7.77 7.55
CA PHE A 321 15.66 -8.45 7.11
C PHE A 321 16.89 -7.55 7.28
N VAL A 322 16.83 -6.30 6.81
CA VAL A 322 17.94 -5.36 6.97
C VAL A 322 18.29 -5.13 8.43
N GLY A 323 17.27 -4.96 9.29
CA GLY A 323 17.45 -4.85 10.73
C GLY A 323 18.10 -6.09 11.34
N TYR A 324 17.71 -7.28 10.87
CA TYR A 324 18.30 -8.55 11.33
C TYR A 324 19.77 -8.67 10.95
N VAL A 325 20.11 -8.41 9.70
CA VAL A 325 21.51 -8.49 9.20
C VAL A 325 22.39 -7.50 9.97
N THR A 326 21.86 -6.33 10.33
CA THR A 326 22.61 -5.26 10.99
C THR A 326 22.74 -5.42 12.51
N GLY A 327 21.67 -5.88 13.19
CA GLY A 327 21.60 -5.89 14.66
C GLY A 327 20.92 -7.14 15.25
N GLY A 328 20.88 -8.27 14.50
CA GLY A 328 20.26 -9.51 14.95
C GLY A 328 18.76 -9.37 15.21
N ILE A 329 18.22 -10.19 16.09
CA ILE A 329 16.79 -10.23 16.43
C ILE A 329 16.30 -8.86 16.95
N LEU A 330 17.09 -8.19 17.79
CA LEU A 330 16.72 -6.86 18.31
C LEU A 330 16.68 -5.81 17.21
N GLY A 331 17.66 -5.86 16.28
CA GLY A 331 17.67 -4.99 15.09
C GLY A 331 16.46 -5.21 14.20
N ALA A 332 16.05 -6.47 13.98
CA ALA A 332 14.84 -6.81 13.24
C ALA A 332 13.56 -6.27 13.91
N ALA A 333 13.44 -6.44 15.22
CA ALA A 333 12.30 -5.96 15.99
C ALA A 333 12.20 -4.44 15.94
N LEU A 334 13.30 -3.72 16.14
CA LEU A 334 13.37 -2.25 16.06
C LEU A 334 13.04 -1.76 14.64
N ALA A 335 13.62 -2.37 13.60
CA ALA A 335 13.35 -2.01 12.22
C ALA A 335 11.87 -2.15 11.89
N THR A 336 11.27 -3.29 12.26
CA THR A 336 9.85 -3.56 12.07
C THR A 336 8.98 -2.57 12.82
N PHE A 337 9.25 -2.35 14.10
CA PHE A 337 8.47 -1.43 14.92
C PHE A 337 8.52 -0.02 14.36
N PHE A 338 9.71 0.51 14.13
CA PHE A 338 9.87 1.91 13.73
C PHE A 338 9.44 2.21 12.29
N VAL A 339 9.53 1.25 11.35
CA VAL A 339 9.06 1.49 9.98
C VAL A 339 7.53 1.55 9.89
N PHE A 340 6.83 0.81 10.75
CA PHE A 340 5.35 0.81 10.75
C PHE A 340 4.73 1.80 11.73
N LEU A 341 5.46 2.24 12.76
CA LEU A 341 4.98 3.18 13.78
C LEU A 341 4.35 4.45 13.19
N PRO A 342 4.94 5.13 12.19
CA PRO A 342 4.32 6.31 11.59
C PRO A 342 2.93 6.02 11.00
N SER A 343 2.70 4.86 10.40
CA SER A 343 1.39 4.48 9.85
C SER A 343 0.32 4.38 10.96
N PHE A 344 0.66 3.81 12.12
CA PHE A 344 -0.25 3.80 13.26
C PHE A 344 -0.55 5.21 13.75
N VAL A 345 0.48 6.04 13.91
CA VAL A 345 0.30 7.43 14.37
C VAL A 345 -0.56 8.21 13.39
N PHE A 346 -0.26 8.16 12.09
CA PHE A 346 -1.02 8.91 11.09
C PHE A 346 -2.47 8.47 11.00
N VAL A 347 -2.73 7.17 11.01
CA VAL A 347 -4.11 6.67 10.90
C VAL A 347 -4.88 6.93 12.18
N LEU A 348 -4.33 6.59 13.35
CA LEU A 348 -5.07 6.71 14.60
C LEU A 348 -5.28 8.17 15.02
N ALA A 349 -4.29 9.05 14.85
CA ALA A 349 -4.42 10.49 15.11
C ALA A 349 -5.20 11.21 13.99
N GLY A 350 -4.98 10.78 12.72
CA GLY A 350 -5.58 11.39 11.53
C GLY A 350 -7.01 10.98 11.25
N ALA A 351 -7.51 9.91 11.87
CA ALA A 351 -8.86 9.38 11.62
C ALA A 351 -9.98 10.41 11.75
N HIS A 352 -9.85 11.38 12.65
CA HIS A 352 -10.80 12.49 12.83
C HIS A 352 -10.70 13.57 11.75
N TYR A 353 -9.59 13.63 11.02
CA TYR A 353 -9.31 14.67 10.04
C TYR A 353 -9.43 14.20 8.59
N VAL A 354 -9.92 12.98 8.37
CA VAL A 354 -10.01 12.33 7.04
C VAL A 354 -10.64 13.24 5.99
N GLU A 355 -11.78 13.85 6.32
CA GLU A 355 -12.50 14.73 5.39
C GLU A 355 -11.71 16.01 5.10
N LYS A 356 -11.14 16.65 6.13
CA LYS A 356 -10.34 17.88 5.99
C LYS A 356 -9.07 17.67 5.18
N VAL A 357 -8.38 16.53 5.39
CA VAL A 357 -7.17 16.16 4.64
C VAL A 357 -7.51 15.88 3.18
N ARG A 358 -8.61 15.17 2.91
CA ARG A 358 -9.06 14.84 1.56
C ARG A 358 -9.50 16.08 0.77
N GLU A 359 -10.10 17.05 1.42
CA GLU A 359 -10.58 18.29 0.78
C GLU A 359 -9.47 19.33 0.62
N ASN A 360 -8.32 19.13 1.24
CA ASN A 360 -7.22 20.07 1.13
C ASN A 360 -6.48 19.89 -0.21
N HIS A 361 -6.92 20.64 -1.20
CA HIS A 361 -6.30 20.64 -2.53
C HIS A 361 -4.81 21.05 -2.52
N ALA A 362 -4.34 21.89 -1.56
CA ALA A 362 -2.91 22.24 -1.49
C ALA A 362 -2.08 21.01 -1.12
N LEU A 363 -2.55 20.25 -0.14
CA LEU A 363 -1.88 19.02 0.26
C LEU A 363 -1.89 18.00 -0.88
N GLN A 364 -3.02 17.86 -1.59
CA GLN A 364 -3.10 16.95 -2.75
C GLN A 364 -2.14 17.37 -3.88
N ALA A 365 -2.07 18.66 -4.21
CA ALA A 365 -1.14 19.17 -5.21
C ALA A 365 0.31 18.92 -4.81
N PHE A 366 0.68 19.22 -3.55
CA PHE A 366 2.02 18.94 -3.02
C PHE A 366 2.36 17.45 -3.13
N LEU A 367 1.46 16.57 -2.65
CA LEU A 367 1.67 15.12 -2.66
C LEU A 367 1.72 14.53 -4.07
N ALA A 368 0.99 15.11 -5.04
CA ALA A 368 1.07 14.69 -6.44
C ALA A 368 2.47 14.95 -7.01
N GLY A 369 3.06 16.12 -6.74
CA GLY A 369 4.44 16.45 -7.12
C GLY A 369 5.45 15.51 -6.46
N VAL A 370 5.33 15.27 -5.15
CA VAL A 370 6.16 14.30 -4.42
C VAL A 370 6.05 12.90 -5.03
N SER A 371 4.82 12.42 -5.29
CA SER A 371 4.61 11.07 -5.86
C SER A 371 5.21 10.92 -7.25
N ALA A 372 5.14 11.95 -8.10
CA ALA A 372 5.78 11.92 -9.42
C ALA A 372 7.32 11.85 -9.30
N ALA A 373 7.91 12.66 -8.41
CA ALA A 373 9.35 12.65 -8.16
C ALA A 373 9.83 11.31 -7.57
N VAL A 374 9.06 10.71 -6.66
CA VAL A 374 9.36 9.39 -6.08
C VAL A 374 9.54 8.33 -7.17
N VAL A 375 8.71 8.32 -8.21
CA VAL A 375 8.85 7.36 -9.33
C VAL A 375 10.21 7.54 -10.03
N GLY A 376 10.63 8.77 -10.28
CA GLY A 376 11.95 9.07 -10.87
C GLY A 376 13.10 8.60 -9.99
N VAL A 377 13.00 8.84 -8.67
CA VAL A 377 14.01 8.42 -7.70
C VAL A 377 14.08 6.90 -7.55
N ILE A 378 12.91 6.19 -7.51
CA ILE A 378 12.88 4.71 -7.48
C ILE A 378 13.55 4.14 -8.74
N ALA A 379 13.36 4.76 -9.91
CA ALA A 379 14.01 4.33 -11.13
C ALA A 379 15.55 4.40 -11.01
N VAL A 380 16.12 5.46 -10.39
CA VAL A 380 17.56 5.53 -10.13
C VAL A 380 18.03 4.40 -9.22
N VAL A 381 17.35 4.19 -8.08
CA VAL A 381 17.69 3.11 -7.15
C VAL A 381 17.61 1.74 -7.82
N SER A 382 16.62 1.53 -8.69
CA SER A 382 16.50 0.28 -9.43
C SER A 382 17.67 0.03 -10.39
N LEU A 383 18.22 1.10 -10.98
CA LEU A 383 19.46 1.01 -11.79
C LEU A 383 20.68 0.66 -10.92
N ASP A 384 20.75 1.21 -9.70
CA ASP A 384 21.82 0.89 -8.75
C ASP A 384 21.78 -0.59 -8.30
N LEU A 385 20.60 -1.23 -8.31
CA LEU A 385 20.42 -2.64 -7.96
C LEU A 385 20.72 -3.62 -9.11
N ILE A 386 20.83 -3.15 -10.36
CA ILE A 386 21.09 -4.00 -11.54
C ILE A 386 22.34 -4.88 -11.37
N PRO A 387 23.52 -4.36 -10.97
CA PRO A 387 24.72 -5.19 -10.83
C PRO A 387 24.59 -6.32 -9.81
N GLY A 388 23.71 -6.15 -8.80
CA GLY A 388 23.44 -7.18 -7.79
C GLY A 388 22.42 -8.24 -8.24
N ALA A 389 21.67 -7.98 -9.33
CA ALA A 389 20.61 -8.84 -9.83
C ALA A 389 20.96 -9.56 -11.13
N LEU A 390 21.67 -8.90 -12.04
CA LEU A 390 21.93 -9.36 -13.40
C LEU A 390 23.42 -9.67 -13.56
N SER A 391 23.77 -10.97 -13.56
CA SER A 391 25.14 -11.44 -13.73
C SER A 391 25.38 -11.99 -15.14
N ASP A 392 24.33 -12.41 -15.84
CA ASP A 392 24.40 -13.05 -17.15
C ASP A 392 23.08 -12.95 -17.94
N TRP A 393 23.05 -13.54 -19.16
CA TRP A 393 21.89 -13.50 -20.04
C TRP A 393 20.66 -14.25 -19.49
N ILE A 394 20.88 -15.26 -18.64
CA ILE A 394 19.78 -16.04 -18.02
C ILE A 394 19.07 -15.16 -17.00
N THR A 395 19.81 -14.50 -16.14
CA THR A 395 19.26 -13.58 -15.14
C THR A 395 18.57 -12.36 -15.79
N PHE A 396 19.12 -11.86 -16.91
CA PHE A 396 18.44 -10.84 -17.70
C PHE A 396 17.11 -11.35 -18.27
N ALA A 397 17.09 -12.53 -18.86
CA ALA A 397 15.88 -13.13 -19.42
C ALA A 397 14.81 -13.37 -18.34
N ILE A 398 15.20 -13.83 -17.15
CA ILE A 398 14.30 -14.00 -16.00
C ILE A 398 13.69 -12.65 -15.58
N SER A 399 14.50 -11.60 -15.50
CA SER A 399 14.03 -10.25 -15.15
C SER A 399 13.02 -9.72 -16.16
N VAL A 400 13.32 -9.87 -17.45
CA VAL A 400 12.42 -9.48 -18.55
C VAL A 400 11.14 -10.30 -18.52
N ALA A 401 11.22 -11.61 -18.31
CA ALA A 401 10.05 -12.48 -18.21
C ALA A 401 9.14 -12.07 -17.04
N ALA A 402 9.70 -11.84 -15.85
CA ALA A 402 8.94 -11.38 -14.70
C ALA A 402 8.28 -10.02 -14.95
N PHE A 403 9.01 -9.09 -15.58
CA PHE A 403 8.48 -7.80 -15.99
C PHE A 403 7.29 -7.93 -16.95
N LEU A 404 7.45 -8.73 -18.01
CA LEU A 404 6.40 -8.94 -19.04
C LEU A 404 5.15 -9.62 -18.44
N LEU A 405 5.35 -10.62 -17.57
CA LEU A 405 4.25 -11.30 -16.88
C LEU A 405 3.38 -10.32 -16.07
N ILE A 406 4.00 -9.35 -15.41
CA ILE A 406 3.27 -8.39 -14.55
C ILE A 406 2.75 -7.20 -15.37
N ALA A 407 3.61 -6.57 -16.20
CA ALA A 407 3.30 -5.32 -16.87
C ALA A 407 2.28 -5.50 -18.01
N PHE A 408 2.37 -6.62 -18.76
CA PHE A 408 1.55 -6.89 -19.94
C PHE A 408 0.52 -8.00 -19.72
N LEU A 409 0.91 -9.13 -19.15
CA LEU A 409 -0.02 -10.23 -18.89
C LEU A 409 -0.84 -10.02 -17.60
N LYS A 410 -0.56 -8.94 -16.84
CA LYS A 410 -1.29 -8.56 -15.61
C LYS A 410 -1.39 -9.71 -14.58
N ARG A 411 -0.38 -10.57 -14.54
CA ARG A 411 -0.30 -11.65 -13.55
C ARG A 411 -0.04 -11.07 -12.17
N ASP A 412 -0.49 -11.78 -11.15
CA ASP A 412 -0.28 -11.37 -9.77
C ASP A 412 1.22 -11.42 -9.41
N VAL A 413 1.68 -10.40 -8.71
CA VAL A 413 3.06 -10.29 -8.21
C VAL A 413 3.43 -11.49 -7.34
N ALA A 414 2.48 -11.97 -6.50
CA ALA A 414 2.66 -13.16 -5.69
C ALA A 414 2.99 -14.40 -6.52
N LEU A 415 2.21 -14.63 -7.57
CA LEU A 415 2.38 -15.79 -8.43
C LEU A 415 3.76 -15.79 -9.11
N VAL A 416 4.20 -14.61 -9.56
CA VAL A 416 5.52 -14.46 -10.19
C VAL A 416 6.63 -14.65 -9.15
N ALA A 417 6.51 -14.07 -7.96
CA ALA A 417 7.52 -14.18 -6.90
C ALA A 417 7.64 -15.60 -6.35
N VAL A 418 6.51 -16.24 -6.03
CA VAL A 418 6.49 -17.64 -5.56
C VAL A 418 6.96 -18.58 -6.66
N GLY A 419 6.55 -18.34 -7.89
CA GLY A 419 7.02 -19.11 -9.06
C GLY A 419 8.54 -19.00 -9.23
N ALA A 420 9.11 -17.81 -9.10
CA ALA A 420 10.56 -17.59 -9.16
C ALA A 420 11.29 -18.27 -7.99
N MET A 421 10.70 -18.24 -6.79
CA MET A 421 11.27 -18.93 -5.61
C MET A 421 11.28 -20.44 -5.82
N VAL A 422 10.18 -21.03 -6.29
CA VAL A 422 10.09 -22.46 -6.59
C VAL A 422 11.07 -22.85 -7.69
N ALA A 423 11.15 -22.07 -8.76
CA ALA A 423 12.10 -22.30 -9.84
C ALA A 423 13.56 -22.20 -9.35
N GLY A 424 13.87 -21.28 -8.44
CA GLY A 424 15.17 -21.15 -7.81
C GLY A 424 15.54 -22.37 -6.96
N ILE A 425 14.58 -22.87 -6.16
CA ILE A 425 14.77 -24.09 -5.37
C ILE A 425 15.01 -25.30 -6.27
N ILE A 426 14.24 -25.46 -7.35
CA ILE A 426 14.42 -26.54 -8.33
C ILE A 426 15.81 -26.43 -8.98
N TYR A 427 16.21 -25.23 -9.42
CA TYR A 427 17.52 -24.98 -10.02
C TYR A 427 18.67 -25.36 -9.05
N ALA A 428 18.57 -24.94 -7.79
CA ALA A 428 19.53 -25.28 -6.74
C ALA A 428 19.60 -26.80 -6.50
N SER A 429 18.45 -27.49 -6.50
CA SER A 429 18.38 -28.93 -6.30
C SER A 429 19.02 -29.69 -7.47
N VAL A 430 18.70 -29.32 -8.71
CA VAL A 430 19.29 -29.94 -9.91
C VAL A 430 20.81 -29.78 -9.93
N ARG A 431 21.29 -28.59 -9.58
CA ARG A 431 22.74 -28.31 -9.54
C ARG A 431 23.48 -29.01 -8.42
N ALA A 432 22.79 -29.33 -7.32
CA ALA A 432 23.38 -30.11 -6.23
C ALA A 432 23.58 -31.61 -6.57
N PHE A 433 22.85 -32.12 -7.59
CA PHE A 433 22.96 -33.50 -8.06
C PHE A 433 23.80 -33.64 -9.35
N ALA A 434 24.16 -32.53 -10.00
CA ALA A 434 25.06 -32.49 -11.15
C ALA A 434 26.50 -32.21 -10.75
#